data_9b62cff36e1d0464519330a2a5eda1dc
#
_entry.id   9b62cff36e1d0464519330a2a5eda1dc
#
_cell.length_a   1.000
_cell.length_b   1.000
_cell.length_c   1.000
_cell.angle_alpha   90.00
_cell.angle_beta   90.00
_cell.angle_gamma   90.00
#
_symmetry.space_group_name_H-M   'P 1'
#
loop_
_entity.id
_entity.type
_entity.pdbx_description
1 polymer ?
#
loop_
_entity_poly.entity_id
_entity_poly.type
_entity_poly.pdbx_seq_one_letter_code
_entity_poly.pdbx_strand_id
1 'polypeptide(L)'
;MQLAGKWTYRSYLNNPELVGDDAQTALSLIFGEGVFTFETPTPRTLVGTLDMGGGYVLDLKGEVDPECEGPTTLVIRGFGRDGTPTTGWEYDYYGWPGYMWPDGVDQVPSIVGTIVRAKPHNGEPAGVTASFIAVWQ
;
A
#
# COMPACT_ATOMS: atom_id res chain seq x y z
N MET A 1 -9.52 -8.21 -12.45
CA MET A 1 -9.64 -7.94 -10.99
C MET A 1 -10.30 -6.59 -10.80
N GLN A 2 -11.28 -6.49 -9.93
CA GLN A 2 -11.89 -5.23 -9.56
C GLN A 2 -11.07 -4.56 -8.47
N LEU A 3 -10.52 -3.38 -8.77
CA LEU A 3 -9.71 -2.59 -7.84
C LEU A 3 -10.53 -1.53 -7.09
N ALA A 4 -11.54 -0.97 -7.74
CA ALA A 4 -12.39 0.07 -7.15
C ALA A 4 -13.08 -0.42 -5.89
N GLY A 5 -13.00 0.35 -4.82
CA GLY A 5 -13.58 0.01 -3.53
C GLY A 5 -12.61 0.23 -2.38
N LYS A 6 -12.89 -0.40 -1.27
CA LYS A 6 -12.09 -0.24 -0.04
C LYS A 6 -11.28 -1.49 0.28
N TRP A 7 -10.06 -1.25 0.74
CA TRP A 7 -9.08 -2.27 1.08
C TRP A 7 -8.45 -1.96 2.42
N THR A 8 -8.47 -2.89 3.34
CA THR A 8 -7.74 -2.76 4.60
C THR A 8 -6.26 -2.90 4.34
N TYR A 9 -5.49 -1.87 4.65
CA TYR A 9 -4.07 -1.75 4.36
C TYR A 9 -3.22 -1.91 5.62
N ARG A 10 -2.11 -2.61 5.47
CA ARG A 10 -1.10 -2.72 6.50
C ARG A 10 0.27 -2.87 5.88
N SER A 11 1.27 -2.18 6.43
CA SER A 11 2.65 -2.27 5.97
C SER A 11 3.61 -2.54 7.11
N TYR A 12 4.75 -3.15 6.77
CA TYR A 12 5.79 -3.58 7.70
C TYR A 12 7.15 -3.13 7.19
N LEU A 13 7.96 -2.55 8.07
CA LEU A 13 9.35 -2.21 7.77
C LEU A 13 10.14 -3.48 7.40
N ASN A 14 10.94 -3.38 6.33
CA ASN A 14 11.86 -4.45 5.93
C ASN A 14 13.14 -4.35 6.77
N ASN A 15 13.05 -4.76 8.05
CA ASN A 15 14.18 -4.74 8.95
C ASN A 15 15.12 -5.91 8.62
N PRO A 16 16.43 -5.65 8.35
CA PRO A 16 17.38 -6.71 8.04
C PRO A 16 17.74 -7.57 9.27
N GLU A 17 17.45 -7.11 10.48
CA GLU A 17 17.71 -7.89 11.67
C GLU A 17 16.69 -9.02 11.84
N LEU A 18 17.16 -10.15 12.33
CA LEU A 18 16.29 -11.27 12.60
C LEU A 18 15.42 -10.98 13.82
N VAL A 19 14.12 -11.17 13.64
CA VAL A 19 13.14 -11.01 14.71
C VAL A 19 13.01 -12.31 15.53
N GLY A 20 13.34 -13.45 14.94
CA GLY A 20 13.19 -14.76 15.56
C GLY A 20 11.71 -15.08 15.81
N ASP A 21 11.42 -15.61 16.97
CA ASP A 21 10.08 -15.93 17.43
C ASP A 21 9.49 -14.87 18.39
N ASP A 22 10.12 -13.69 18.47
CA ASP A 22 9.65 -12.59 19.32
C ASP A 22 8.50 -11.83 18.64
N ALA A 23 7.27 -12.17 19.06
CA ALA A 23 6.05 -11.53 18.52
C ALA A 23 6.00 -10.02 18.78
N GLN A 24 6.52 -9.55 19.91
CA GLN A 24 6.53 -8.11 20.23
C GLN A 24 7.45 -7.34 19.27
N THR A 25 8.62 -7.87 18.99
CA THR A 25 9.54 -7.29 18.03
C THR A 25 8.93 -7.29 16.63
N ALA A 26 8.27 -8.37 16.21
CA ALA A 26 7.57 -8.45 14.95
C ALA A 26 6.48 -7.37 14.80
N LEU A 27 5.67 -7.19 15.84
CA LEU A 27 4.62 -6.14 15.86
C LEU A 27 5.21 -4.73 15.80
N SER A 28 6.39 -4.51 16.37
CA SER A 28 7.05 -3.20 16.32
C SER A 28 7.47 -2.77 14.91
N LEU A 29 7.49 -3.71 13.95
CA LEU A 29 7.81 -3.43 12.57
C LEU A 29 6.64 -2.88 11.76
N ILE A 30 5.45 -2.77 12.33
CA ILE A 30 4.31 -2.16 11.64
C ILE A 30 4.68 -0.72 11.29
N PHE A 31 4.60 -0.41 9.98
CA PHE A 31 4.97 0.89 9.44
C PHE A 31 3.74 1.79 9.24
N GLY A 32 2.65 1.24 8.73
CA GLY A 32 1.40 1.96 8.57
C GLY A 32 0.21 1.02 8.54
N GLU A 33 -0.94 1.52 8.98
CA GLU A 33 -2.23 0.86 8.91
C GLU A 33 -3.26 1.86 8.42
N GLY A 34 -4.24 1.41 7.66
CA GLY A 34 -5.27 2.29 7.15
C GLY A 34 -6.19 1.62 6.16
N VAL A 35 -6.86 2.44 5.38
CA VAL A 35 -7.79 2.00 4.36
C VAL A 35 -7.44 2.68 3.04
N PHE A 36 -7.14 1.87 2.02
CA PHE A 36 -7.17 2.35 0.65
C PHE A 36 -8.62 2.46 0.18
N THR A 37 -8.94 3.58 -0.44
CA THR A 37 -10.18 3.72 -1.21
C THR A 37 -9.77 4.03 -2.65
N PHE A 38 -10.10 3.13 -3.57
CA PHE A 38 -9.73 3.25 -4.96
C PHE A 38 -10.92 3.52 -5.86
N GLU A 39 -10.70 4.36 -6.86
CA GLU A 39 -11.55 4.52 -8.03
C GLU A 39 -10.71 4.27 -9.28
N THR A 40 -11.32 3.69 -10.30
CA THR A 40 -10.65 3.39 -11.57
C THR A 40 -11.36 4.15 -12.69
N PRO A 41 -10.97 5.44 -12.94
CA PRO A 41 -11.62 6.26 -13.96
C PRO A 41 -11.50 5.67 -15.36
N THR A 42 -10.43 4.92 -15.61
CA THR A 42 -10.21 4.12 -16.81
C THR A 42 -9.68 2.74 -16.42
N PRO A 43 -9.67 1.75 -17.32
CA PRO A 43 -9.07 0.44 -17.04
C PRO A 43 -7.57 0.47 -16.68
N ARG A 44 -6.89 1.58 -16.99
CA ARG A 44 -5.45 1.72 -16.77
C ARG A 44 -5.07 2.78 -15.73
N THR A 45 -6.03 3.46 -15.15
CA THR A 45 -5.76 4.51 -14.15
C THR A 45 -6.46 4.23 -12.84
N LEU A 46 -5.81 4.65 -11.77
CA LEU A 46 -6.30 4.51 -10.42
C LEU A 46 -6.14 5.86 -9.71
N VAL A 47 -7.15 6.28 -9.00
CA VAL A 47 -7.11 7.42 -8.08
C VAL A 47 -7.74 7.01 -6.76
N GLY A 48 -7.44 7.73 -5.70
CA GLY A 48 -8.06 7.45 -4.42
C GLY A 48 -7.34 8.07 -3.25
N THR A 49 -7.49 7.43 -2.11
CA THR A 49 -6.88 7.87 -0.85
C THR A 49 -6.35 6.69 -0.06
N LEU A 50 -5.34 6.95 0.76
CA LEU A 50 -4.97 6.10 1.89
C LEU A 50 -5.27 6.91 3.15
N ASP A 51 -6.26 6.47 3.91
CA ASP A 51 -6.65 7.09 5.18
C ASP A 51 -6.09 6.24 6.33
N MET A 52 -5.14 6.81 7.06
CA MET A 52 -4.48 6.17 8.21
C MET A 52 -5.07 6.64 9.55
N GLY A 53 -6.16 7.41 9.52
CA GLY A 53 -6.80 7.97 10.70
C GLY A 53 -6.13 9.25 11.20
N GLY A 54 -6.83 9.99 12.06
CA GLY A 54 -6.28 11.18 12.71
C GLY A 54 -5.89 12.32 11.77
N GLY A 55 -6.44 12.37 10.55
CA GLY A 55 -6.05 13.35 9.53
C GLY A 55 -4.83 12.95 8.71
N TYR A 56 -4.26 11.78 8.95
CA TYR A 56 -3.13 11.25 8.16
C TYR A 56 -3.67 10.61 6.88
N VAL A 57 -3.86 11.43 5.85
CA VAL A 57 -4.42 10.99 4.55
C VAL A 57 -3.42 11.32 3.44
N LEU A 58 -3.22 10.36 2.55
CA LEU A 58 -2.51 10.55 1.29
C LEU A 58 -3.51 10.50 0.14
N ASP A 59 -3.37 11.42 -0.81
CA ASP A 59 -4.06 11.35 -2.10
C ASP A 59 -3.26 10.48 -3.04
N LEU A 60 -3.93 9.60 -3.77
CA LEU A 60 -3.31 8.58 -4.60
C LEU A 60 -3.59 8.79 -6.06
N LYS A 61 -2.55 8.61 -6.88
CA LYS A 61 -2.63 8.52 -8.34
C LYS A 61 -1.82 7.33 -8.79
N GLY A 62 -2.36 6.53 -9.68
CA GLY A 62 -1.66 5.34 -10.11
C GLY A 62 -2.03 4.86 -11.50
N GLU A 63 -1.25 3.90 -11.94
CA GLU A 63 -1.41 3.20 -13.19
C GLU A 63 -1.59 1.72 -12.93
N VAL A 64 -2.45 1.11 -13.73
CA VAL A 64 -2.73 -0.32 -13.73
C VAL A 64 -2.25 -0.87 -15.06
N ASP A 65 -1.30 -1.78 -15.04
CA ASP A 65 -0.83 -2.46 -16.24
C ASP A 65 -1.29 -3.91 -16.23
N PRO A 66 -2.32 -4.25 -17.03
CA PRO A 66 -2.76 -5.63 -17.19
C PRO A 66 -1.84 -6.34 -18.17
N GLU A 67 -0.78 -6.95 -17.68
CA GLU A 67 0.14 -7.76 -18.48
C GLU A 67 -0.61 -8.88 -19.21
N CYS A 68 -0.30 -9.08 -20.50
CA CYS A 68 -0.96 -10.13 -21.30
C CYS A 68 -0.61 -11.56 -20.84
N GLU A 69 0.58 -11.74 -20.29
CA GLU A 69 1.12 -13.05 -19.88
C GLU A 69 1.59 -13.10 -18.42
N GLY A 70 1.40 -12.02 -17.69
CA GLY A 70 1.83 -11.87 -16.29
C GLY A 70 0.73 -11.34 -15.39
N PRO A 71 1.04 -11.15 -14.12
CA PRO A 71 0.11 -10.53 -13.19
C PRO A 71 -0.07 -9.05 -13.50
N THR A 72 -1.26 -8.53 -13.27
CA THR A 72 -1.51 -7.08 -13.28
C THR A 72 -0.54 -6.38 -12.33
N THR A 73 0.09 -5.31 -12.78
CA THR A 73 1.00 -4.50 -11.98
C THR A 73 0.35 -3.17 -11.61
N LEU A 74 0.52 -2.76 -10.36
CA LEU A 74 0.05 -1.48 -9.85
C LEU A 74 1.25 -0.60 -9.51
N VAL A 75 1.25 0.64 -10.01
CA VAL A 75 2.22 1.67 -9.64
C VAL A 75 1.43 2.86 -9.14
N ILE A 76 1.57 3.18 -7.86
CA ILE A 76 0.76 4.21 -7.22
C ILE A 76 1.70 5.21 -6.54
N ARG A 77 1.40 6.49 -6.68
CA ARG A 77 2.05 7.57 -5.92
C ARG A 77 1.06 8.16 -4.94
N GLY A 78 1.51 8.28 -3.68
CA GLY A 78 0.76 8.91 -2.61
C GLY A 78 1.36 10.24 -2.23
N PHE A 79 0.51 11.26 -2.13
CA PHE A 79 0.89 12.62 -1.79
C PHE A 79 0.15 13.08 -0.55
N GLY A 80 0.90 13.66 0.40
CA GLY A 80 0.30 14.33 1.55
C GLY A 80 -0.49 15.57 1.14
N ARG A 81 -1.37 15.99 2.04
CA ARG A 81 -2.21 17.19 1.83
C ARG A 81 -1.61 18.38 2.57
N ASP A 82 -1.52 19.51 1.90
CA ASP A 82 -1.06 20.77 2.52
C ASP A 82 -1.96 21.17 3.68
N GLY A 83 -1.35 21.68 4.75
CA GLY A 83 -2.07 22.09 5.95
C GLY A 83 -2.56 20.94 6.83
N THR A 84 -2.12 19.73 6.58
CA THR A 84 -2.44 18.53 7.37
C THR A 84 -1.16 17.89 7.93
N PRO A 85 -1.26 16.88 8.82
CA PRO A 85 -0.09 16.17 9.33
C PRO A 85 0.76 15.51 8.24
N THR A 86 0.23 15.26 7.04
CA THR A 86 0.96 14.65 5.92
C THR A 86 1.56 15.65 4.95
N THR A 87 1.59 16.94 5.27
CA THR A 87 2.17 17.96 4.41
C THR A 87 3.57 17.59 3.93
N GLY A 88 3.77 17.57 2.62
CA GLY A 88 5.06 17.24 1.99
C GLY A 88 5.41 15.76 1.92
N TRP A 89 4.57 14.88 2.41
CA TRP A 89 4.79 13.45 2.30
C TRP A 89 4.64 12.97 0.86
N GLU A 90 5.49 12.03 0.46
CA GLU A 90 5.39 11.34 -0.83
C GLU A 90 5.87 9.90 -0.68
N TYR A 91 5.02 8.97 -1.09
CA TYR A 91 5.28 7.54 -1.05
C TYR A 91 4.93 6.90 -2.39
N ASP A 92 5.79 5.98 -2.84
CA ASP A 92 5.55 5.18 -4.03
C ASP A 92 5.22 3.75 -3.63
N TYR A 93 4.18 3.19 -4.27
CA TYR A 93 3.68 1.84 -4.04
C TYR A 93 3.80 1.04 -5.32
N TYR A 94 4.37 -0.14 -5.22
CA TYR A 94 4.47 -1.11 -6.32
C TYR A 94 3.79 -2.38 -5.86
N GLY A 95 2.76 -2.83 -6.59
CA GLY A 95 1.96 -3.94 -6.12
C GLY A 95 1.43 -4.86 -7.21
N TRP A 96 0.97 -6.01 -6.78
CA TRP A 96 0.37 -7.06 -7.58
C TRP A 96 -0.85 -7.65 -6.87
N PRO A 97 -1.84 -8.16 -7.60
CA PRO A 97 -2.88 -8.97 -6.98
C PRO A 97 -2.28 -10.19 -6.29
N GLY A 98 -2.72 -10.46 -5.08
CA GLY A 98 -2.40 -11.71 -4.42
C GLY A 98 -2.97 -12.90 -5.20
N TYR A 99 -2.27 -14.02 -5.19
CA TYR A 99 -2.71 -15.21 -5.93
C TYR A 99 -4.01 -15.76 -5.34
N MET A 100 -4.98 -16.03 -6.22
CA MET A 100 -6.24 -16.67 -5.85
C MET A 100 -6.17 -18.13 -6.23
N TRP A 101 -6.25 -19.03 -5.24
CA TRP A 101 -6.16 -20.46 -5.45
C TRP A 101 -7.47 -21.00 -6.04
N PRO A 102 -7.43 -21.81 -7.12
CA PRO A 102 -8.65 -22.29 -7.76
C PRO A 102 -9.59 -23.07 -6.82
N ASP A 103 -9.01 -23.82 -5.87
CA ASP A 103 -9.76 -24.64 -4.91
C ASP A 103 -9.83 -23.99 -3.51
N GLY A 104 -9.47 -22.71 -3.39
CA GLY A 104 -9.49 -22.00 -2.13
C GLY A 104 -10.91 -21.76 -1.63
N VAL A 105 -11.09 -21.84 -0.30
CA VAL A 105 -12.36 -21.60 0.38
C VAL A 105 -12.28 -20.26 1.10
N ASP A 106 -13.35 -19.47 1.00
CA ASP A 106 -13.48 -18.17 1.68
C ASP A 106 -12.32 -17.18 1.39
N GLN A 107 -11.76 -17.25 0.18
CA GLN A 107 -10.70 -16.35 -0.22
C GLN A 107 -11.22 -14.94 -0.44
N VAL A 108 -10.44 -13.96 0.05
CA VAL A 108 -10.70 -12.54 -0.16
C VAL A 108 -9.59 -11.97 -1.04
N PRO A 109 -9.91 -11.16 -2.06
CA PRO A 109 -8.89 -10.52 -2.88
C PRO A 109 -7.90 -9.72 -2.05
N SER A 110 -6.64 -9.77 -2.42
CA SER A 110 -5.58 -9.00 -1.79
C SER A 110 -4.67 -8.35 -2.83
N ILE A 111 -3.97 -7.32 -2.38
CA ILE A 111 -2.88 -6.66 -3.12
C ILE A 111 -1.66 -6.74 -2.23
N VAL A 112 -0.54 -7.15 -2.79
CA VAL A 112 0.74 -7.23 -2.08
C VAL A 112 1.81 -6.45 -2.81
N GLY A 113 2.77 -5.91 -2.08
CA GLY A 113 3.83 -5.16 -2.74
C GLY A 113 4.78 -4.45 -1.80
N THR A 114 5.43 -3.44 -2.36
CA THR A 114 6.45 -2.65 -1.69
C THR A 114 6.04 -1.19 -1.67
N ILE A 115 6.36 -0.52 -0.57
CA ILE A 115 6.22 0.93 -0.41
C ILE A 115 7.62 1.53 -0.21
N VAL A 116 7.87 2.68 -0.82
CA VAL A 116 9.11 3.45 -0.68
C VAL A 116 8.77 4.88 -0.28
N ARG A 117 9.42 5.38 0.77
CA ARG A 117 9.34 6.81 1.10
C ARG A 117 10.12 7.57 0.02
N ALA A 118 9.42 8.30 -0.83
CA ALA A 118 10.01 9.01 -1.97
C ALA A 118 10.68 10.30 -1.56
N LYS A 119 10.17 10.96 -0.52
CA LYS A 119 10.72 12.22 0.02
C LYS A 119 10.91 12.12 1.53
N PRO A 120 11.96 12.75 2.09
CA PRO A 120 12.11 12.81 3.54
C PRO A 120 11.00 13.65 4.17
N HIS A 121 10.56 13.25 5.36
CA HIS A 121 9.64 14.04 6.17
C HIS A 121 9.85 13.74 7.66
N ASN A 122 9.52 14.68 8.52
CA ASN A 122 9.60 14.55 9.99
C ASN A 122 10.96 14.01 10.48
N GLY A 123 12.06 14.37 9.79
CA GLY A 123 13.40 13.88 10.10
C GLY A 123 13.71 12.48 9.60
N GLU A 124 12.77 11.80 8.96
CA GLU A 124 12.94 10.46 8.41
C GLU A 124 13.45 10.54 6.97
N PRO A 125 14.43 9.68 6.58
CA PRO A 125 15.06 9.77 5.26
C PRO A 125 14.18 9.22 4.14
N ALA A 126 14.43 9.69 2.91
CA ALA A 126 13.94 9.05 1.70
C ALA A 126 14.59 7.67 1.51
N GLY A 127 13.92 6.79 0.76
CA GLY A 127 14.44 5.48 0.40
C GLY A 127 14.11 4.35 1.38
N VAL A 128 13.49 4.67 2.51
CA VAL A 128 13.02 3.63 3.43
C VAL A 128 11.93 2.81 2.76
N THR A 129 12.07 1.49 2.81
CA THR A 129 11.15 0.55 2.20
C THR A 129 10.34 -0.22 3.24
N ALA A 130 9.12 -0.58 2.87
CA ALA A 130 8.27 -1.46 3.64
C ALA A 130 7.53 -2.40 2.69
N SER A 131 7.10 -3.54 3.18
CA SER A 131 6.20 -4.43 2.46
C SER A 131 4.78 -4.17 2.89
N PHE A 132 3.83 -4.26 1.97
CA PHE A 132 2.42 -4.06 2.32
C PHE A 132 1.53 -5.19 1.84
N ILE A 133 0.42 -5.32 2.52
CA ILE A 133 -0.72 -6.11 2.08
C ILE A 133 -1.98 -5.27 2.25
N ALA A 134 -2.85 -5.32 1.25
CA ALA A 134 -4.19 -4.74 1.34
C ALA A 134 -5.21 -5.82 1.02
N VAL A 135 -6.26 -5.90 1.82
CA VAL A 135 -7.29 -6.93 1.74
C VAL A 135 -8.64 -6.28 1.48
N TRP A 136 -9.39 -6.80 0.53
CA TRP A 136 -10.72 -6.31 0.16
C TRP A 136 -11.67 -6.33 1.36
N GLN A 137 -12.46 -5.24 1.52
CA GLN A 137 -13.51 -5.13 2.53
C GLN A 137 -14.87 -5.62 2.03
#